data_eb50d6a2de8ce7016c5ae3f9db07dea2
#
_entry.id   eb50d6a2de8ce7016c5ae3f9db07dea2
#
_cell.length_a   1.000
_cell.length_b   1.000
_cell.length_c   1.000
_cell.angle_alpha   90.00
_cell.angle_beta   90.00
_cell.angle_gamma   90.00
#
_symmetry.space_group_name_H-M   'P 1'
#
loop_
_entity.id
_entity.type
_entity.pdbx_description
1 polymer ?
#
loop_
_entity_poly.entity_id
_entity_poly.type
_entity_poly.pdbx_seq_one_letter_code
_entity_poly.pdbx_strand_id
1 'polypeptide(L)'
;MTEQELYKKTFLPLQAAEEISLKRENTVFYTRVTGKKIKTACACVLGMLLLCNTTCYAAYQIYQTKHLTVFFKEGIVQSEIDEIGRELNQLGDCAEVELQMEYVNADQAWETFCNEYLDDAVKEKFDDNPLKDSANYQVTIKFFSDTDNVRKQIENIPGVRMVVDQSESVE
;
A
#
# COMPACT_ATOMS: atom_id res chain seq x y z
N MET A 1 44.06 34.95 -60.79
CA MET A 1 43.06 34.36 -59.87
C MET A 1 43.63 34.48 -58.51
N THR A 2 43.01 35.25 -57.64
CA THR A 2 43.47 35.50 -56.29
C THR A 2 43.12 34.31 -55.35
N GLU A 3 43.90 34.11 -54.31
CA GLU A 3 43.62 33.02 -53.30
C GLU A 3 42.18 33.07 -52.78
N GLN A 4 41.61 34.28 -52.63
CA GLN A 4 40.24 34.50 -52.21
C GLN A 4 39.19 33.98 -53.19
N GLU A 5 39.47 34.07 -54.48
CA GLU A 5 38.59 33.54 -55.52
C GLU A 5 38.64 32.01 -55.59
N LEU A 6 39.81 31.45 -55.34
CA LEU A 6 40.00 29.99 -55.26
C LEU A 6 39.20 29.43 -54.04
N TYR A 7 39.33 30.09 -52.92
CA TYR A 7 38.62 29.69 -51.66
C TYR A 7 37.08 29.73 -51.86
N LYS A 8 36.58 30.81 -52.40
CA LYS A 8 35.13 30.94 -52.67
C LYS A 8 34.63 29.88 -53.63
N LYS A 9 35.40 29.51 -54.61
CA LYS A 9 34.99 28.56 -55.64
C LYS A 9 35.05 27.09 -55.14
N THR A 10 35.92 26.78 -54.17
CA THR A 10 36.17 25.42 -53.73
C THR A 10 35.45 25.10 -52.43
N PHE A 11 35.39 26.02 -51.47
CA PHE A 11 34.89 25.76 -50.12
C PHE A 11 33.47 26.21 -49.88
N LEU A 12 33.01 27.30 -50.51
CA LEU A 12 31.61 27.75 -50.30
C LEU A 12 30.54 26.73 -50.71
N PRO A 13 30.70 26.01 -51.85
CA PRO A 13 29.72 25.00 -52.21
C PRO A 13 29.76 23.77 -51.29
N LEU A 14 30.90 23.44 -50.67
CA LEU A 14 31.01 22.35 -49.71
C LEU A 14 30.33 22.68 -48.37
N GLN A 15 30.50 23.91 -47.85
CA GLN A 15 29.81 24.36 -46.67
C GLN A 15 28.28 24.44 -46.88
N ALA A 16 27.85 24.93 -48.03
CA ALA A 16 26.39 24.95 -48.34
C ALA A 16 25.80 23.54 -48.47
N ALA A 17 26.57 22.58 -49.01
CA ALA A 17 26.14 21.17 -49.08
C ALA A 17 26.06 20.50 -47.70
N GLU A 18 26.97 20.83 -46.79
CA GLU A 18 27.01 20.33 -45.42
C GLU A 18 25.86 20.92 -44.59
N GLU A 19 25.57 22.22 -44.69
CA GLU A 19 24.43 22.85 -44.06
C GLU A 19 23.09 22.29 -44.58
N ILE A 20 22.98 21.98 -45.87
CA ILE A 20 21.78 21.37 -46.45
C ILE A 20 21.63 19.94 -45.98
N SER A 21 22.73 19.16 -45.77
CA SER A 21 22.64 17.81 -45.26
C SER A 21 22.22 17.79 -43.79
N LEU A 22 22.78 18.66 -42.95
CA LEU A 22 22.41 18.83 -41.53
C LEU A 22 20.95 19.28 -41.36
N LYS A 23 20.51 20.20 -42.23
CA LYS A 23 19.12 20.65 -42.23
C LYS A 23 18.15 19.57 -42.71
N ARG A 24 18.59 18.68 -43.59
CA ARG A 24 17.81 17.55 -44.08
C ARG A 24 17.70 16.43 -43.02
N GLU A 25 18.76 16.16 -42.28
CA GLU A 25 18.71 15.20 -41.20
C GLU A 25 17.76 15.68 -40.07
N ASN A 26 17.85 16.93 -39.66
CA ASN A 26 16.97 17.50 -38.66
C ASN A 26 15.48 17.53 -39.09
N THR A 27 15.20 17.81 -40.37
CA THR A 27 13.82 17.79 -40.86
C THR A 27 13.27 16.37 -41.01
N VAL A 28 14.10 15.37 -41.33
CA VAL A 28 13.65 13.98 -41.42
C VAL A 28 13.27 13.43 -40.05
N PHE A 29 13.90 13.89 -38.99
CA PHE A 29 13.53 13.46 -37.62
C PHE A 29 12.18 14.02 -37.19
N TYR A 30 11.82 15.25 -37.58
CA TYR A 30 10.54 15.88 -37.23
C TYR A 30 9.34 15.46 -38.11
N THR A 31 9.58 15.08 -39.36
CA THR A 31 8.46 14.76 -40.28
C THR A 31 7.96 13.30 -40.17
N ARG A 32 8.66 12.41 -39.47
CA ARG A 32 8.22 11.00 -39.31
C ARG A 32 7.26 10.73 -38.17
N VAL A 33 6.97 11.72 -37.33
CA VAL A 33 6.03 11.58 -36.20
C VAL A 33 4.69 12.25 -36.53
N THR A 34 4.03 11.79 -37.58
CA THR A 34 2.74 12.36 -37.99
C THR A 34 1.56 11.72 -37.26
N GLY A 35 0.83 12.59 -36.59
CA GLY A 35 -0.59 12.55 -36.24
C GLY A 35 -1.15 11.33 -35.49
N LYS A 36 -1.12 10.14 -36.07
CA LYS A 36 -1.67 8.92 -35.44
C LYS A 36 -0.74 8.33 -34.41
N LYS A 37 0.58 8.30 -34.66
CA LYS A 37 1.57 7.72 -33.73
C LYS A 37 1.78 8.59 -32.49
N ILE A 38 1.67 9.91 -32.60
CA ILE A 38 1.71 10.83 -31.46
C ILE A 38 0.48 10.61 -30.55
N LYS A 39 -0.70 10.49 -31.13
CA LYS A 39 -1.93 10.22 -30.34
C LYS A 39 -1.85 8.90 -29.60
N THR A 40 -1.32 7.85 -30.22
CA THR A 40 -1.12 6.54 -29.55
C THR A 40 -0.04 6.62 -28.47
N ALA A 41 1.09 7.29 -28.72
CA ALA A 41 2.13 7.47 -27.73
C ALA A 41 1.65 8.30 -26.53
N CYS A 42 0.92 9.39 -26.76
CA CYS A 42 0.30 10.20 -25.70
C CYS A 42 -0.73 9.39 -24.91
N ALA A 43 -1.55 8.57 -25.57
CA ALA A 43 -2.50 7.69 -24.89
C ALA A 43 -1.82 6.63 -24.03
N CYS A 44 -0.71 6.04 -24.49
CA CYS A 44 0.09 5.10 -23.72
C CYS A 44 0.74 5.77 -22.49
N VAL A 45 1.30 6.97 -22.64
CA VAL A 45 1.91 7.73 -21.54
C VAL A 45 0.85 8.11 -20.51
N LEU A 46 -0.31 8.60 -20.94
CA LEU A 46 -1.43 8.92 -20.05
C LEU A 46 -1.95 7.65 -19.34
N GLY A 47 -2.07 6.54 -20.06
CA GLY A 47 -2.45 5.26 -19.48
C GLY A 47 -1.45 4.76 -18.42
N MET A 48 -0.14 4.86 -18.69
CA MET A 48 0.90 4.53 -17.71
C MET A 48 0.85 5.45 -16.49
N LEU A 49 0.66 6.75 -16.67
CA LEU A 49 0.53 7.70 -15.56
C LEU A 49 -0.69 7.39 -14.68
N LEU A 50 -1.81 7.02 -15.27
CA LEU A 50 -3.00 6.61 -14.52
C LEU A 50 -2.77 5.30 -13.76
N LEU A 51 -2.14 4.30 -14.38
CA LEU A 51 -1.79 3.04 -13.72
C LEU A 51 -0.79 3.25 -12.57
N CYS A 52 0.24 4.08 -12.78
CA CYS A 52 1.18 4.42 -11.71
C CYS A 52 0.50 5.11 -10.54
N ASN A 53 -0.41 6.06 -10.79
CA ASN A 53 -1.14 6.74 -9.73
C ASN A 53 -2.03 5.77 -8.93
N THR A 54 -2.74 4.86 -9.62
CA THR A 54 -3.62 3.89 -8.94
C THR A 54 -2.81 2.88 -8.13
N THR A 55 -1.69 2.39 -8.65
CA THR A 55 -0.81 1.46 -7.92
C THR A 55 -0.10 2.13 -6.74
N CYS A 56 0.38 3.35 -6.90
CA CYS A 56 0.97 4.13 -5.80
C CYS A 56 -0.07 4.43 -4.72
N TYR A 57 -1.31 4.78 -5.11
CA TYR A 57 -2.39 5.03 -4.15
C TYR A 57 -2.76 3.76 -3.39
N ALA A 58 -2.90 2.62 -4.08
CA ALA A 58 -3.19 1.35 -3.43
C ALA A 58 -2.06 0.91 -2.47
N ALA A 59 -0.80 1.05 -2.89
CA ALA A 59 0.35 0.77 -2.04
C ALA A 59 0.40 1.70 -0.82
N TYR A 60 0.09 2.98 -1.01
CA TYR A 60 0.00 3.96 0.06
C TYR A 60 -1.10 3.59 1.06
N GLN A 61 -2.29 3.17 0.59
CA GLN A 61 -3.39 2.72 1.46
C GLN A 61 -3.00 1.48 2.27
N ILE A 62 -2.35 0.50 1.66
CA ILE A 62 -1.87 -0.72 2.36
C ILE A 62 -0.85 -0.35 3.44
N TYR A 63 0.10 0.53 3.11
CA TYR A 63 1.14 0.96 4.05
C TYR A 63 0.59 1.74 5.25
N GLN A 64 -0.56 2.35 5.09
CA GLN A 64 -1.21 3.20 6.10
C GLN A 64 -2.23 2.45 6.97
N THR A 65 -2.43 1.16 6.71
CA THR A 65 -3.35 0.34 7.48
C THR A 65 -2.60 -0.35 8.62
N LYS A 66 -3.05 -0.17 9.86
CA LYS A 66 -2.52 -0.85 11.04
C LYS A 66 -3.52 -1.88 11.54
N HIS A 67 -3.00 -3.04 11.90
CA HIS A 67 -3.79 -4.15 12.44
C HIS A 67 -3.42 -4.35 13.90
N LEU A 68 -4.37 -4.12 14.77
CA LEU A 68 -4.24 -4.31 16.22
C LEU A 68 -5.08 -5.50 16.64
N THR A 69 -4.54 -6.35 17.51
CA THR A 69 -5.28 -7.41 18.19
C THR A 69 -5.51 -7.01 19.63
N VAL A 70 -6.77 -6.92 20.03
CA VAL A 70 -7.21 -6.51 21.36
C VAL A 70 -7.61 -7.75 22.14
N PHE A 71 -6.78 -8.19 23.08
CA PHE A 71 -7.03 -9.33 23.93
C PHE A 71 -7.77 -8.91 25.20
N PHE A 72 -8.71 -9.75 25.62
CA PHE A 72 -9.53 -9.52 26.81
C PHE A 72 -8.88 -10.11 28.07
N LYS A 73 -9.35 -9.67 29.23
CA LYS A 73 -9.00 -10.28 30.50
C LYS A 73 -9.58 -11.69 30.60
N GLU A 74 -8.89 -12.56 31.30
CA GLU A 74 -9.36 -13.92 31.54
C GLU A 74 -10.67 -13.93 32.33
N GLY A 75 -11.59 -14.82 31.94
CA GLY A 75 -12.87 -14.97 32.62
C GLY A 75 -13.88 -13.84 32.28
N ILE A 76 -13.61 -13.02 31.28
CA ILE A 76 -14.53 -11.97 30.83
C ILE A 76 -15.86 -12.58 30.36
N VAL A 77 -16.98 -11.94 30.67
CA VAL A 77 -18.30 -12.38 30.21
C VAL A 77 -18.72 -11.68 28.92
N GLN A 78 -19.60 -12.32 28.16
CA GLN A 78 -20.02 -11.81 26.85
C GLN A 78 -20.55 -10.36 26.88
N SER A 79 -21.25 -9.97 27.93
CA SER A 79 -21.77 -8.61 28.09
C SER A 79 -20.65 -7.56 28.19
N GLU A 80 -19.51 -7.90 28.79
CA GLU A 80 -18.36 -7.02 28.88
C GLU A 80 -17.61 -6.94 27.54
N ILE A 81 -17.54 -8.06 26.78
CA ILE A 81 -17.01 -8.08 25.42
C ILE A 81 -17.85 -7.16 24.51
N ASP A 82 -19.16 -7.24 24.62
CA ASP A 82 -20.08 -6.38 23.85
C ASP A 82 -19.93 -4.88 24.25
N GLU A 83 -19.59 -4.59 25.51
CA GLU A 83 -19.28 -3.25 25.97
C GLU A 83 -17.99 -2.71 25.40
N ILE A 84 -16.92 -3.52 25.42
CA ILE A 84 -15.66 -3.19 24.76
C ILE A 84 -15.90 -2.89 23.27
N GLY A 85 -16.71 -3.71 22.58
CA GLY A 85 -17.08 -3.48 21.19
C GLY A 85 -17.77 -2.15 20.96
N ARG A 86 -18.66 -1.74 21.88
CA ARG A 86 -19.33 -0.42 21.81
C ARG A 86 -18.36 0.73 22.03
N GLU A 87 -17.46 0.61 23.00
CA GLU A 87 -16.44 1.64 23.27
C GLU A 87 -15.44 1.78 22.10
N LEU A 88 -15.05 0.66 21.48
CA LEU A 88 -14.21 0.68 20.27
C LEU A 88 -14.90 1.40 19.11
N ASN A 89 -16.20 1.13 18.88
CA ASN A 89 -16.97 1.83 17.85
C ASN A 89 -17.07 3.34 18.14
N GLN A 90 -17.33 3.72 19.40
CA GLN A 90 -17.37 5.13 19.78
C GLN A 90 -16.02 5.82 19.60
N LEU A 91 -14.92 5.10 19.86
CA LEU A 91 -13.56 5.60 19.61
C LEU A 91 -13.36 5.88 18.11
N GLY A 92 -13.81 4.98 17.24
CA GLY A 92 -13.78 5.15 15.80
C GLY A 92 -14.52 6.41 15.34
N ASP A 93 -15.73 6.62 15.87
CA ASP A 93 -16.55 7.78 15.53
C ASP A 93 -15.96 9.10 16.04
N CYS A 94 -15.34 9.10 17.22
CA CYS A 94 -14.78 10.32 17.84
C CYS A 94 -13.41 10.73 17.26
N ALA A 95 -12.63 9.77 16.82
CA ALA A 95 -11.25 10.01 16.40
C ALA A 95 -11.09 10.29 14.89
N GLU A 96 -12.19 10.40 14.15
CA GLU A 96 -12.17 10.45 12.67
C GLU A 96 -11.36 9.29 12.05
N VAL A 97 -11.28 8.17 12.77
CA VAL A 97 -10.56 6.97 12.38
C VAL A 97 -11.54 5.99 11.77
N GLU A 98 -11.32 5.60 10.54
CA GLU A 98 -12.07 4.46 9.99
C GLU A 98 -11.58 3.18 10.66
N LEU A 99 -12.30 2.75 11.70
CA LEU A 99 -12.00 1.57 12.47
C LEU A 99 -12.90 0.43 12.00
N GLN A 100 -12.30 -0.63 11.48
CA GLN A 100 -13.00 -1.89 11.18
C GLN A 100 -12.67 -2.89 12.27
N MET A 101 -13.69 -3.56 12.78
CA MET A 101 -13.56 -4.47 13.91
C MET A 101 -14.18 -5.82 13.57
N GLU A 102 -13.46 -6.88 13.87
CA GLU A 102 -13.90 -8.26 13.73
C GLU A 102 -13.71 -8.99 15.07
N TYR A 103 -14.75 -9.66 15.55
CA TYR A 103 -14.66 -10.50 16.74
C TYR A 103 -14.22 -11.89 16.36
N VAL A 104 -13.15 -12.36 16.97
CA VAL A 104 -12.61 -13.72 16.82
C VAL A 104 -12.80 -14.45 18.15
N ASN A 105 -13.66 -15.47 18.15
CA ASN A 105 -13.83 -16.29 19.32
C ASN A 105 -12.64 -17.26 19.52
N ALA A 106 -12.56 -17.86 20.71
CA ALA A 106 -11.44 -18.74 21.07
C ALA A 106 -11.31 -19.98 20.16
N ASP A 107 -12.42 -20.52 19.69
CA ASP A 107 -12.38 -21.70 18.80
C ASP A 107 -11.92 -21.34 17.40
N GLN A 108 -12.35 -20.18 16.87
CA GLN A 108 -11.85 -19.65 15.61
C GLN A 108 -10.34 -19.33 15.69
N ALA A 109 -9.90 -18.71 16.80
CA ALA A 109 -8.49 -18.44 17.02
C ALA A 109 -7.66 -19.72 17.02
N TRP A 110 -8.17 -20.78 17.67
CA TRP A 110 -7.53 -22.09 17.72
C TRP A 110 -7.51 -22.77 16.35
N GLU A 111 -8.61 -22.75 15.62
CA GLU A 111 -8.71 -23.32 14.27
C GLU A 111 -7.73 -22.64 13.32
N THR A 112 -7.65 -21.31 13.34
CA THR A 112 -6.70 -20.54 12.53
C THR A 112 -5.27 -20.92 12.89
N PHE A 113 -4.94 -20.94 14.17
CA PHE A 113 -3.62 -21.32 14.65
C PHE A 113 -3.24 -22.75 14.21
N CYS A 114 -4.16 -23.70 14.34
CA CYS A 114 -3.94 -25.06 13.90
C CYS A 114 -3.69 -25.15 12.39
N ASN A 115 -4.38 -24.37 11.60
CA ASN A 115 -4.28 -24.44 10.15
C ASN A 115 -3.02 -23.76 9.62
N GLU A 116 -2.53 -22.72 10.29
CA GLU A 116 -1.37 -21.95 9.86
C GLU A 116 -0.05 -22.46 10.40
N TYR A 117 -0.05 -23.01 11.63
CA TYR A 117 1.21 -23.28 12.35
C TYR A 117 1.40 -24.72 12.79
N LEU A 118 0.37 -25.59 12.73
CA LEU A 118 0.47 -26.95 13.23
C LEU A 118 0.26 -27.99 12.12
N ASP A 119 1.15 -28.98 12.10
CA ASP A 119 0.93 -30.19 11.31
C ASP A 119 -0.15 -31.06 11.95
N ASP A 120 -0.86 -31.88 11.16
CA ASP A 120 -1.96 -32.72 11.61
C ASP A 120 -1.54 -33.67 12.75
N ALA A 121 -0.31 -34.21 12.70
CA ALA A 121 0.24 -35.09 13.75
C ALA A 121 0.47 -34.35 15.09
N VAL A 122 0.55 -33.03 15.10
CA VAL A 122 0.69 -32.20 16.29
C VAL A 122 -0.68 -31.80 16.82
N LYS A 123 -1.65 -31.52 15.93
CA LYS A 123 -3.04 -31.21 16.32
C LYS A 123 -3.67 -32.33 17.13
N GLU A 124 -3.45 -33.60 16.74
CA GLU A 124 -3.98 -34.78 17.45
C GLU A 124 -3.47 -34.95 18.89
N LYS A 125 -2.45 -34.22 19.29
CA LYS A 125 -1.89 -34.27 20.67
C LYS A 125 -2.60 -33.35 21.65
N PHE A 126 -3.46 -32.47 21.17
CA PHE A 126 -4.23 -31.56 22.01
C PHE A 126 -5.62 -32.12 22.25
N ASP A 127 -5.90 -32.53 23.48
CA ASP A 127 -7.21 -33.01 23.89
C ASP A 127 -8.25 -31.88 24.01
N ASP A 128 -7.78 -30.65 24.34
CA ASP A 128 -8.60 -29.44 24.52
C ASP A 128 -8.00 -28.25 23.82
N ASN A 129 -8.82 -27.21 23.57
CA ASN A 129 -8.38 -25.94 23.04
C ASN A 129 -7.54 -25.16 24.08
N PRO A 130 -6.20 -25.04 23.90
CA PRO A 130 -5.36 -24.30 24.83
C PRO A 130 -5.58 -22.77 24.74
N LEU A 131 -6.25 -22.29 23.68
CA LEU A 131 -6.54 -20.89 23.46
C LEU A 131 -7.96 -20.48 23.91
N LYS A 132 -8.59 -21.23 24.83
CA LYS A 132 -9.96 -20.99 25.30
C LYS A 132 -10.20 -19.58 25.85
N ASP A 133 -9.15 -18.91 26.36
CA ASP A 133 -9.20 -17.54 26.86
C ASP A 133 -8.60 -16.51 25.89
N SER A 134 -8.42 -16.89 24.62
CA SER A 134 -7.78 -16.05 23.59
C SER A 134 -8.77 -15.38 22.64
N ALA A 135 -10.04 -15.28 23.02
CA ALA A 135 -10.98 -14.46 22.29
C ALA A 135 -10.47 -13.02 22.20
N ASN A 136 -10.65 -12.39 21.06
CA ASN A 136 -10.09 -11.06 20.80
C ASN A 136 -10.93 -10.27 19.80
N TYR A 137 -10.71 -8.97 19.73
CA TYR A 137 -11.09 -8.16 18.58
C TYR A 137 -9.87 -7.91 17.69
N GLN A 138 -10.01 -8.19 16.41
CA GLN A 138 -9.09 -7.72 15.38
C GLN A 138 -9.58 -6.35 14.91
N VAL A 139 -8.75 -5.34 15.14
CA VAL A 139 -9.08 -3.94 14.85
C VAL A 139 -8.17 -3.46 13.74
N THR A 140 -8.75 -3.10 12.63
CA THR A 140 -8.04 -2.48 11.50
C THR A 140 -8.26 -0.99 11.55
N ILE A 141 -7.17 -0.25 11.73
CA ILE A 141 -7.18 1.21 11.73
C ILE A 141 -6.76 1.68 10.35
N LYS A 142 -7.67 2.33 9.62
CA LYS A 142 -7.36 3.07 8.41
C LYS A 142 -7.01 4.50 8.79
N PHE A 143 -5.95 4.90 8.30
CA PHE A 143 -5.08 6.02 8.49
C PHE A 143 -5.72 7.41 8.70
N PHE A 144 -5.15 8.18 9.54
CA PHE A 144 -4.85 9.61 9.73
C PHE A 144 -4.68 9.98 11.20
N SER A 145 -4.70 9.00 12.10
CA SER A 145 -4.57 9.24 13.53
C SER A 145 -3.20 8.80 14.05
N ASP A 146 -2.82 9.43 15.13
CA ASP A 146 -1.73 8.97 15.96
C ASP A 146 -2.07 7.56 16.51
N THR A 147 -1.57 6.53 15.83
CA THR A 147 -1.83 5.11 16.16
C THR A 147 -1.46 4.79 17.60
N ASP A 148 -0.40 5.40 18.12
CA ASP A 148 0.04 5.21 19.50
C ASP A 148 -0.98 5.76 20.50
N ASN A 149 -1.62 6.86 20.17
CA ASN A 149 -2.66 7.44 21.00
C ASN A 149 -3.93 6.59 20.98
N VAL A 150 -4.33 6.09 19.80
CA VAL A 150 -5.47 5.18 19.65
C VAL A 150 -5.21 3.88 20.42
N ARG A 151 -4.03 3.28 20.29
CA ARG A 151 -3.62 2.09 21.05
C ARG A 151 -3.76 2.30 22.56
N LYS A 152 -3.23 3.42 23.08
CA LYS A 152 -3.34 3.76 24.51
C LYS A 152 -4.79 3.95 24.97
N GLN A 153 -5.63 4.52 24.12
CA GLN A 153 -7.05 4.66 24.44
C GLN A 153 -7.73 3.29 24.51
N ILE A 154 -7.44 2.38 23.57
CA ILE A 154 -7.95 0.99 23.59
C ILE A 154 -7.44 0.23 24.83
N GLU A 155 -6.16 0.38 25.19
CA GLU A 155 -5.58 -0.25 26.39
C GLU A 155 -6.25 0.22 27.70
N ASN A 156 -6.82 1.43 27.72
CA ASN A 156 -7.53 1.96 28.88
C ASN A 156 -8.99 1.50 28.98
N ILE A 157 -9.54 0.81 27.97
CA ILE A 157 -10.91 0.28 28.02
C ILE A 157 -10.99 -0.80 29.12
N PRO A 158 -11.98 -0.73 30.04
CA PRO A 158 -12.17 -1.74 31.06
C PRO A 158 -12.41 -3.13 30.42
N GLY A 159 -11.70 -4.16 30.89
CA GLY A 159 -11.80 -5.51 30.33
C GLY A 159 -10.76 -5.84 29.26
N VAL A 160 -10.08 -4.86 28.68
CA VAL A 160 -8.92 -5.08 27.82
C VAL A 160 -7.71 -5.49 28.66
N ARG A 161 -7.02 -6.55 28.25
CA ARG A 161 -5.78 -7.05 28.87
C ARG A 161 -4.56 -6.46 28.22
N MET A 162 -4.52 -6.51 26.88
CA MET A 162 -3.39 -6.01 26.09
C MET A 162 -3.79 -5.75 24.64
N VAL A 163 -3.06 -4.88 23.99
CA VAL A 163 -3.20 -4.58 22.56
C VAL A 163 -1.87 -4.90 21.88
N VAL A 164 -1.92 -5.72 20.84
CA VAL A 164 -0.74 -6.14 20.06
C VAL A 164 -0.84 -5.56 18.66
N ASP A 165 0.20 -4.87 18.22
CA ASP A 165 0.36 -4.46 16.82
C ASP A 165 0.95 -5.63 16.03
N GLN A 166 0.21 -6.15 15.06
CA GLN A 166 0.66 -7.27 14.23
C GLN A 166 1.88 -6.90 13.36
N SER A 167 2.12 -5.61 13.11
CA SER A 167 3.29 -5.16 12.35
C SER A 167 4.60 -5.24 13.15
N GLU A 168 4.55 -5.27 14.48
CA GLU A 168 5.72 -5.35 15.37
C GLU A 168 6.17 -6.81 15.65
N SER A 169 5.34 -7.80 15.28
CA SER A 169 5.62 -9.22 15.59
C SER A 169 6.45 -9.96 14.53
N VAL A 170 7.04 -9.28 13.56
CA VAL A 170 7.79 -9.87 12.42
C VAL A 170 9.30 -9.57 12.50
N GLU A 171 9.85 -9.28 13.69
CA GLU A 171 11.32 -9.22 13.87
C GLU A 171 11.86 -10.49 14.53
#